data_e1bab2a07e5e8b0adc1e4e872e50c1b8
#
_entry.id   e1bab2a07e5e8b0adc1e4e872e50c1b8
#
_cell.length_a   1.000
_cell.length_b   1.000
_cell.length_c   1.000
_cell.angle_alpha   90.00
_cell.angle_beta   90.00
_cell.angle_gamma   90.00
#
_symmetry.space_group_name_H-M   'P 1'
#
loop_
_entity.id
_entity.type
_entity.pdbx_description
1 polymer ?
#
loop_
_entity_poly.entity_id
_entity_poly.type
_entity_poly.pdbx_seq_one_letter_code
_entity_poly.pdbx_strand_id
1 'polypeptide(L)'
;SVEDGMCAAAALVCRLPWMCCESRIVVRDGIEDQKEKEEIRQLLELCDQDFVPPLSHRNSTSQTNWAETEEKTDGIAEYLENICSQHVVLWKEEGVVRAFMTWKDHFNCENLEAYPDSCYLTTLCVWPDYRGQGISEVMYAEAEKDIAAKFPGSRITLRTWSTNGAQEHILDKLGCSLVRRLKDDRGEGIDTVYFVKKEENDR
;
A
#
# COMPACT_ATOMS: atom_id res chain seq x y z
N SER A 1 -33.59 12.33 6.99
CA SER A 1 -33.66 11.07 6.24
C SER A 1 -32.27 10.62 5.89
N VAL A 2 -32.00 9.37 6.19
CA VAL A 2 -30.65 8.72 6.24
C VAL A 2 -30.31 8.16 4.84
N GLU A 3 -30.12 8.99 3.83
CA GLU A 3 -29.81 8.51 2.47
C GLU A 3 -28.64 9.20 1.74
N ASP A 4 -28.00 10.22 2.31
CA ASP A 4 -27.03 11.04 1.56
C ASP A 4 -25.53 10.69 1.81
N GLY A 5 -25.22 9.73 2.67
CA GLY A 5 -23.83 9.37 3.04
C GLY A 5 -23.16 8.24 2.23
N MET A 6 -23.92 7.50 1.42
CA MET A 6 -23.38 6.29 0.73
C MET A 6 -22.94 6.51 -0.72
N CYS A 7 -22.97 7.74 -1.23
CA CYS A 7 -22.85 7.97 -2.68
C CYS A 7 -21.46 8.40 -3.18
N ALA A 8 -20.53 8.81 -2.32
CA ALA A 8 -19.26 9.37 -2.80
C ALA A 8 -18.25 8.31 -3.28
N ALA A 9 -18.12 7.19 -2.57
CA ALA A 9 -17.21 6.12 -2.96
C ALA A 9 -17.74 5.32 -4.18
N ALA A 10 -19.06 5.08 -4.23
CA ALA A 10 -19.70 4.43 -5.37
C ALA A 10 -19.68 5.29 -6.64
N ALA A 11 -19.68 6.63 -6.52
CA ALA A 11 -19.66 7.54 -7.66
C ALA A 11 -18.29 7.66 -8.34
N LEU A 12 -17.17 7.39 -7.62
CA LEU A 12 -15.83 7.37 -8.21
C LEU A 12 -15.62 6.13 -9.06
N VAL A 13 -16.18 5.01 -8.63
CA VAL A 13 -16.12 3.72 -9.34
C VAL A 13 -16.85 3.77 -10.69
N CYS A 14 -17.93 4.58 -10.82
CA CYS A 14 -18.72 4.70 -12.06
C CYS A 14 -18.13 5.61 -13.15
N ARG A 15 -16.96 6.23 -12.93
CA ARG A 15 -16.35 7.13 -13.94
C ARG A 15 -15.35 6.44 -14.87
N LEU A 16 -15.07 5.17 -14.67
CA LEU A 16 -14.19 4.41 -15.53
C LEU A 16 -15.01 3.65 -16.58
N PRO A 17 -14.90 3.96 -17.89
CA PRO A 17 -15.77 3.45 -18.96
C PRO A 17 -15.68 1.92 -19.21
N TRP A 18 -14.82 1.22 -18.50
CA TRP A 18 -14.53 -0.22 -18.63
C TRP A 18 -15.02 -1.08 -17.46
N MET A 19 -15.90 -0.55 -16.64
CA MET A 19 -16.42 -1.21 -15.43
C MET A 19 -17.62 -2.15 -15.64
N CYS A 20 -17.84 -2.65 -16.82
CA CYS A 20 -18.83 -3.71 -17.06
C CYS A 20 -18.12 -5.05 -17.24
N CYS A 21 -17.89 -5.77 -16.18
CA CYS A 21 -17.91 -7.22 -15.97
C CYS A 21 -16.94 -7.67 -14.87
N GLU A 22 -17.48 -8.40 -13.90
CA GLU A 22 -16.82 -9.07 -12.78
C GLU A 22 -16.06 -8.15 -11.81
N SER A 23 -16.17 -8.42 -10.51
CA SER A 23 -15.51 -7.69 -9.45
C SER A 23 -13.99 -7.68 -9.69
N ARG A 24 -13.49 -6.54 -10.13
CA ARG A 24 -12.05 -6.35 -10.43
C ARG A 24 -11.19 -6.30 -9.17
N ILE A 25 -11.83 -6.16 -8.02
CA ILE A 25 -11.17 -6.02 -6.73
C ILE A 25 -11.40 -7.27 -5.91
N VAL A 26 -10.33 -7.83 -5.39
CA VAL A 26 -10.33 -8.99 -4.50
C VAL A 26 -9.57 -8.63 -3.24
N VAL A 27 -10.19 -8.86 -2.08
CA VAL A 27 -9.58 -8.67 -0.76
C VAL A 27 -9.39 -10.02 -0.11
N ARG A 28 -8.21 -10.29 0.44
CA ARG A 28 -7.85 -11.59 1.06
C ARG A 28 -6.93 -11.42 2.25
N ASP A 29 -6.92 -12.44 3.11
CA ASP A 29 -6.00 -12.60 4.22
C ASP A 29 -4.90 -13.59 3.80
N GLY A 30 -3.88 -13.06 3.13
CA GLY A 30 -2.78 -13.83 2.58
C GLY A 30 -2.89 -14.07 1.06
N ILE A 31 -1.75 -14.44 0.49
CA ILE A 31 -1.59 -14.76 -0.93
C ILE A 31 -1.21 -16.23 -1.02
N GLU A 32 -2.17 -17.09 -1.32
CA GLU A 32 -1.97 -18.55 -1.35
C GLU A 32 -1.94 -19.11 -2.79
N ASP A 33 -2.74 -18.54 -3.70
CA ASP A 33 -2.86 -18.98 -5.07
C ASP A 33 -1.55 -18.80 -5.85
N GLN A 34 -1.06 -19.87 -6.48
CA GLN A 34 0.23 -19.87 -7.19
C GLN A 34 0.25 -18.96 -8.41
N LYS A 35 -0.88 -18.85 -9.12
CA LYS A 35 -0.99 -17.96 -10.26
C LYS A 35 -0.92 -16.50 -9.81
N GLU A 36 -1.63 -16.14 -8.73
CA GLU A 36 -1.56 -14.81 -8.14
C GLU A 36 -0.15 -14.48 -7.62
N LYS A 37 0.54 -15.44 -6.96
CA LYS A 37 1.93 -15.26 -6.53
C LYS A 37 2.86 -14.94 -7.70
N GLU A 38 2.73 -15.66 -8.80
CA GLU A 38 3.54 -15.42 -9.99
C GLU A 38 3.24 -14.05 -10.63
N GLU A 39 1.97 -13.67 -10.72
CA GLU A 39 1.55 -12.36 -11.23
C GLU A 39 2.04 -11.21 -10.34
N ILE A 40 2.01 -11.39 -9.01
CA ILE A 40 2.55 -10.44 -8.04
C ILE A 40 4.08 -10.38 -8.12
N ARG A 41 4.77 -11.51 -8.29
CA ARG A 41 6.21 -11.55 -8.52
C ARG A 41 6.61 -10.69 -9.72
N GLN A 42 5.92 -10.85 -10.85
CA GLN A 42 6.16 -10.04 -12.06
C GLN A 42 5.95 -8.54 -11.78
N LEU A 43 4.91 -8.19 -11.01
CA LEU A 43 4.69 -6.80 -10.60
C LEU A 43 5.82 -6.26 -9.71
N LEU A 44 6.31 -7.05 -8.76
CA LEU A 44 7.44 -6.69 -7.92
C LEU A 44 8.71 -6.46 -8.74
N GLU A 45 8.99 -7.33 -9.72
CA GLU A 45 10.12 -7.19 -10.64
C GLU A 45 10.03 -5.90 -11.48
N LEU A 46 8.84 -5.59 -12.00
CA LEU A 46 8.60 -4.37 -12.79
C LEU A 46 8.72 -3.09 -11.97
N CYS A 47 8.30 -3.13 -10.70
CA CYS A 47 8.30 -1.97 -9.82
C CYS A 47 9.57 -1.84 -8.97
N ASP A 48 10.46 -2.83 -8.96
CA ASP A 48 11.60 -2.93 -8.06
C ASP A 48 12.42 -1.65 -7.98
N GLN A 49 12.82 -1.12 -9.13
CA GLN A 49 13.66 0.07 -9.24
C GLN A 49 12.93 1.39 -8.99
N ASP A 50 11.61 1.37 -8.88
CA ASP A 50 10.82 2.55 -8.50
C ASP A 50 10.91 2.82 -7.00
N PHE A 51 11.37 1.85 -6.20
CA PHE A 51 11.50 1.95 -4.75
C PHE A 51 12.91 2.36 -4.31
N VAL A 52 12.99 3.10 -3.22
CA VAL A 52 14.27 3.52 -2.62
C VAL A 52 14.36 3.03 -1.16
N PRO A 53 15.26 2.11 -0.83
CA PRO A 53 16.01 1.27 -1.75
C PRO A 53 15.11 0.27 -2.50
N PRO A 54 15.59 -0.37 -3.58
CA PRO A 54 14.85 -1.38 -4.33
C PRO A 54 14.24 -2.46 -3.43
N LEU A 55 13.08 -3.00 -3.80
CA LEU A 55 12.40 -4.04 -3.02
C LEU A 55 13.27 -5.29 -2.87
N SER A 56 13.99 -5.67 -3.93
CA SER A 56 14.91 -6.81 -3.97
C SER A 56 16.08 -6.71 -2.98
N HIS A 57 16.38 -5.52 -2.48
CA HIS A 57 17.45 -5.29 -1.49
C HIS A 57 16.92 -5.31 -0.05
N ARG A 58 15.61 -5.32 0.15
CA ARG A 58 15.01 -5.21 1.49
C ARG A 58 14.93 -6.54 2.21
N ASN A 59 15.14 -6.50 3.53
CA ASN A 59 15.00 -7.67 4.40
C ASN A 59 13.57 -7.90 4.85
N SER A 60 12.77 -6.83 4.92
CA SER A 60 11.35 -6.91 5.28
C SER A 60 10.58 -5.69 4.79
N THR A 61 9.25 -5.75 4.85
CA THR A 61 8.37 -4.61 4.54
C THR A 61 8.44 -3.49 5.58
N SER A 62 9.02 -3.73 6.74
CA SER A 62 9.07 -2.79 7.87
C SER A 62 10.48 -2.53 8.42
N GLN A 63 11.54 -2.92 7.68
CA GLN A 63 12.91 -2.66 8.13
C GLN A 63 13.17 -1.16 8.29
N THR A 64 13.95 -0.79 9.30
CA THR A 64 14.33 0.60 9.63
C THR A 64 15.80 0.88 9.42
N ASN A 65 16.64 -0.15 9.39
CA ASN A 65 18.08 -0.03 9.10
C ASN A 65 18.36 -0.25 7.61
N TRP A 66 18.60 0.83 6.87
CA TRP A 66 18.88 0.79 5.43
C TRP A 66 20.36 0.52 5.12
N ALA A 67 21.27 0.61 6.11
CA ALA A 67 22.67 0.27 5.94
C ALA A 67 22.89 -1.25 5.73
N GLU A 68 21.92 -2.06 6.09
CA GLU A 68 21.91 -3.52 5.90
C GLU A 68 21.25 -3.97 4.58
N THR A 69 20.91 -3.02 3.70
CA THR A 69 20.37 -3.35 2.38
C THR A 69 21.51 -3.82 1.46
N GLU A 70 21.40 -5.06 1.00
CA GLU A 70 22.37 -5.68 0.09
C GLU A 70 21.64 -6.28 -1.11
N GLU A 71 22.32 -6.30 -2.25
CA GLU A 71 21.84 -7.04 -3.42
C GLU A 71 21.81 -8.54 -3.10
N LYS A 72 20.69 -9.18 -3.34
CA LYS A 72 20.45 -10.59 -3.04
C LYS A 72 20.34 -11.42 -4.31
N THR A 73 20.58 -12.72 -4.19
CA THR A 73 20.49 -13.65 -5.33
C THR A 73 19.09 -13.72 -5.90
N ASP A 74 18.05 -13.73 -5.05
CA ASP A 74 16.64 -13.63 -5.46
C ASP A 74 15.85 -12.81 -4.42
N GLY A 75 16.19 -11.52 -4.33
CA GLY A 75 15.59 -10.60 -3.38
C GLY A 75 14.08 -10.38 -3.61
N ILE A 76 13.61 -10.52 -4.84
CA ILE A 76 12.18 -10.44 -5.17
C ILE A 76 11.42 -11.64 -4.59
N ALA A 77 11.96 -12.85 -4.68
CA ALA A 77 11.33 -14.02 -4.06
C ALA A 77 11.27 -13.88 -2.54
N GLU A 78 12.35 -13.41 -1.91
CA GLU A 78 12.37 -13.15 -0.47
C GLU A 78 11.35 -12.07 -0.08
N TYR A 79 11.22 -11.00 -0.86
CA TYR A 79 10.22 -9.96 -0.60
C TYR A 79 8.80 -10.48 -0.76
N LEU A 80 8.55 -11.29 -1.80
CA LEU A 80 7.26 -11.95 -2.02
C LEU A 80 6.87 -12.82 -0.81
N GLU A 81 7.80 -13.64 -0.29
CA GLU A 81 7.54 -14.43 0.91
C GLU A 81 7.16 -13.56 2.12
N ASN A 82 7.80 -12.39 2.29
CA ASN A 82 7.48 -11.44 3.35
C ASN A 82 6.04 -10.90 3.26
N ILE A 83 5.48 -10.75 2.06
CA ILE A 83 4.13 -10.21 1.88
C ILE A 83 3.06 -11.29 1.78
N CYS A 84 3.41 -12.56 1.55
CA CYS A 84 2.44 -13.64 1.36
C CYS A 84 1.50 -13.87 2.55
N SER A 85 1.94 -13.57 3.77
CA SER A 85 1.12 -13.70 4.99
C SER A 85 0.34 -12.44 5.37
N GLN A 86 0.48 -11.36 4.60
CA GLN A 86 -0.18 -10.09 4.88
C GLN A 86 -1.59 -10.05 4.27
N HIS A 87 -2.42 -9.14 4.78
CA HIS A 87 -3.67 -8.81 4.10
C HIS A 87 -3.37 -8.18 2.74
N VAL A 88 -4.20 -8.48 1.76
CA VAL A 88 -3.97 -8.02 0.39
C VAL A 88 -5.25 -7.54 -0.28
N VAL A 89 -5.12 -6.44 -1.01
CA VAL A 89 -6.08 -5.97 -2.00
C VAL A 89 -5.48 -6.19 -3.38
N LEU A 90 -6.16 -6.94 -4.23
CA LEU A 90 -5.77 -7.18 -5.62
C LEU A 90 -6.70 -6.42 -6.55
N TRP A 91 -6.15 -5.73 -7.53
CA TRP A 91 -6.88 -5.21 -8.67
C TRP A 91 -6.58 -6.06 -9.90
N LYS A 92 -7.62 -6.65 -10.48
CA LYS A 92 -7.50 -7.57 -11.60
C LYS A 92 -8.17 -7.02 -12.87
N GLU A 93 -7.59 -7.31 -14.02
CA GLU A 93 -8.22 -7.15 -15.31
C GLU A 93 -8.13 -8.45 -16.08
N GLU A 94 -9.27 -8.90 -16.61
CA GLU A 94 -9.39 -10.20 -17.30
C GLU A 94 -8.83 -11.37 -16.46
N GLY A 95 -9.03 -11.30 -15.12
CA GLY A 95 -8.56 -12.31 -14.18
C GLY A 95 -7.06 -12.28 -13.87
N VAL A 96 -6.31 -11.29 -14.38
CA VAL A 96 -4.86 -11.11 -14.15
C VAL A 96 -4.62 -9.96 -13.17
N VAL A 97 -3.76 -10.16 -12.18
CA VAL A 97 -3.37 -9.12 -11.21
C VAL A 97 -2.58 -8.03 -11.93
N ARG A 98 -3.10 -6.80 -11.91
CA ARG A 98 -2.45 -5.61 -12.49
C ARG A 98 -2.04 -4.58 -11.44
N ALA A 99 -2.56 -4.70 -10.23
CA ALA A 99 -2.09 -3.95 -9.08
C ALA A 99 -2.35 -4.74 -7.79
N PHE A 100 -1.55 -4.50 -6.76
CA PHE A 100 -1.80 -5.03 -5.43
C PHE A 100 -1.34 -4.05 -4.36
N MET A 101 -1.98 -4.15 -3.21
CA MET A 101 -1.60 -3.46 -1.98
C MET A 101 -1.61 -4.46 -0.84
N THR A 102 -0.58 -4.44 0.01
CA THR A 102 -0.51 -5.26 1.22
C THR A 102 -0.49 -4.42 2.48
N TRP A 103 -0.98 -4.97 3.59
CA TRP A 103 -0.96 -4.34 4.88
C TRP A 103 -0.90 -5.36 6.03
N LYS A 104 -0.42 -4.92 7.19
CA LYS A 104 -0.33 -5.68 8.44
C LYS A 104 -1.22 -5.06 9.49
N ASP A 105 -1.82 -5.89 10.33
CA ASP A 105 -2.45 -5.48 11.57
C ASP A 105 -1.45 -5.44 12.74
N HIS A 106 -1.90 -4.96 13.90
CA HIS A 106 -1.16 -4.96 15.16
C HIS A 106 0.29 -4.47 15.03
N PHE A 107 0.50 -3.48 14.16
CA PHE A 107 1.84 -2.97 13.89
C PHE A 107 2.30 -1.96 14.93
N ASN A 108 3.53 -2.15 15.41
CA ASN A 108 4.20 -1.26 16.34
C ASN A 108 5.61 -0.96 15.87
N CYS A 109 6.02 0.30 15.89
CA CYS A 109 7.40 0.69 15.70
C CYS A 109 7.72 1.99 16.43
N GLU A 110 8.99 2.23 16.74
CA GLU A 110 9.45 3.39 17.47
C GLU A 110 9.13 4.73 16.79
N ASN A 111 9.08 4.75 15.45
CA ASN A 111 8.77 5.96 14.68
C ASN A 111 7.27 6.28 14.64
N LEU A 112 6.43 5.41 15.19
CA LEU A 112 4.98 5.52 15.25
C LEU A 112 4.45 5.28 16.69
N GLU A 113 5.22 5.60 17.72
CA GLU A 113 4.86 5.40 19.15
C GLU A 113 3.50 6.03 19.53
N ALA A 114 3.13 7.15 18.89
CA ALA A 114 1.83 7.79 19.12
C ALA A 114 0.65 7.03 18.49
N TYR A 115 0.92 6.02 17.67
CA TYR A 115 -0.06 5.22 16.94
C TYR A 115 0.21 3.74 17.11
N PRO A 116 0.19 3.23 18.36
CA PRO A 116 0.43 1.81 18.63
C PRO A 116 -0.69 0.95 18.06
N ASP A 117 -0.38 -0.31 17.80
CA ASP A 117 -1.36 -1.30 17.34
C ASP A 117 -2.10 -0.88 16.06
N SER A 118 -1.41 -0.18 15.17
CA SER A 118 -1.99 0.34 13.93
C SER A 118 -2.08 -0.73 12.83
N CYS A 119 -2.93 -0.49 11.83
CA CYS A 119 -2.88 -1.18 10.56
C CYS A 119 -1.89 -0.46 9.63
N TYR A 120 -0.82 -1.15 9.26
CA TYR A 120 0.32 -0.57 8.54
C TYR A 120 0.33 -1.02 7.07
N LEU A 121 0.14 -0.08 6.15
CA LEU A 121 0.22 -0.34 4.72
C LEU A 121 1.69 -0.51 4.31
N THR A 122 2.01 -1.64 3.67
CA THR A 122 3.39 -2.06 3.44
C THR A 122 3.87 -1.87 2.01
N THR A 123 3.08 -2.30 1.03
CA THR A 123 3.51 -2.31 -0.38
C THR A 123 2.33 -1.96 -1.28
N LEU A 124 2.57 -1.10 -2.26
CA LEU A 124 1.64 -0.81 -3.35
C LEU A 124 2.41 -0.86 -4.67
N CYS A 125 2.00 -1.74 -5.56
CA CYS A 125 2.53 -1.82 -6.92
C CYS A 125 1.38 -1.75 -7.93
N VAL A 126 1.57 -0.94 -8.97
CA VAL A 126 0.64 -0.82 -10.11
C VAL A 126 1.43 -1.06 -11.38
N TRP A 127 0.92 -1.95 -12.22
CA TRP A 127 1.51 -2.21 -13.54
C TRP A 127 1.68 -0.89 -14.31
N PRO A 128 2.85 -0.63 -14.93
CA PRO A 128 3.15 0.67 -15.54
C PRO A 128 2.06 1.20 -16.48
N ASP A 129 1.50 0.36 -17.35
CA ASP A 129 0.46 0.75 -18.32
C ASP A 129 -0.89 1.13 -17.68
N TYR A 130 -1.07 0.82 -16.39
CA TYR A 130 -2.29 1.10 -15.63
C TYR A 130 -2.13 2.29 -14.67
N ARG A 131 -0.96 2.91 -14.62
CA ARG A 131 -0.70 4.08 -13.76
C ARG A 131 -1.44 5.32 -14.25
N GLY A 132 -1.69 6.27 -13.36
CA GLY A 132 -2.38 7.51 -13.68
C GLY A 132 -3.88 7.37 -13.94
N GLN A 133 -4.47 6.22 -13.65
CA GLN A 133 -5.89 5.91 -13.88
C GLN A 133 -6.74 5.85 -12.58
N GLY A 134 -6.19 6.28 -11.45
CA GLY A 134 -6.89 6.29 -10.16
C GLY A 134 -6.95 4.93 -9.45
N ILE A 135 -6.25 3.92 -9.95
CA ILE A 135 -6.26 2.56 -9.35
C ILE A 135 -5.74 2.57 -7.92
N SER A 136 -4.68 3.33 -7.64
CA SER A 136 -4.13 3.45 -6.29
C SER A 136 -5.15 3.98 -5.29
N GLU A 137 -5.91 5.03 -5.66
CA GLU A 137 -6.95 5.62 -4.80
C GLU A 137 -8.07 4.60 -4.50
N VAL A 138 -8.47 3.81 -5.50
CA VAL A 138 -9.45 2.73 -5.32
C VAL A 138 -8.91 1.66 -4.36
N MET A 139 -7.66 1.26 -4.49
CA MET A 139 -7.03 0.25 -3.62
C MET A 139 -6.90 0.74 -2.18
N TYR A 140 -6.55 2.01 -1.97
CA TYR A 140 -6.56 2.63 -0.63
C TYR A 140 -7.95 2.60 -0.01
N ALA A 141 -9.00 2.96 -0.76
CA ALA A 141 -10.36 2.94 -0.28
C ALA A 141 -10.83 1.52 0.10
N GLU A 142 -10.46 0.50 -0.67
CA GLU A 142 -10.79 -0.89 -0.35
C GLU A 142 -10.00 -1.42 0.85
N ALA A 143 -8.71 -1.07 0.98
CA ALA A 143 -7.94 -1.40 2.18
C ALA A 143 -8.51 -0.74 3.42
N GLU A 144 -8.87 0.54 3.36
CA GLU A 144 -9.52 1.28 4.46
C GLU A 144 -10.83 0.62 4.90
N LYS A 145 -11.65 0.20 3.94
CA LYS A 145 -12.92 -0.49 4.18
C LYS A 145 -12.70 -1.86 4.84
N ASP A 146 -11.73 -2.63 4.37
CA ASP A 146 -11.38 -3.94 4.94
C ASP A 146 -10.84 -3.79 6.37
N ILE A 147 -9.96 -2.81 6.59
CA ILE A 147 -9.42 -2.47 7.91
C ILE A 147 -10.54 -2.07 8.87
N ALA A 148 -11.43 -1.18 8.46
CA ALA A 148 -12.55 -0.73 9.29
C ALA A 148 -13.49 -1.88 9.69
N ALA A 149 -13.67 -2.86 8.81
CA ALA A 149 -14.50 -4.03 9.07
C ALA A 149 -13.82 -5.03 10.05
N LYS A 150 -12.51 -5.26 9.91
CA LYS A 150 -11.76 -6.24 10.68
C LYS A 150 -11.19 -5.68 11.99
N PHE A 151 -10.74 -4.44 11.97
CA PHE A 151 -10.05 -3.75 13.06
C PHE A 151 -10.69 -2.38 13.33
N PRO A 152 -11.96 -2.32 13.77
CA PRO A 152 -12.67 -1.06 13.99
C PRO A 152 -11.93 -0.20 15.02
N GLY A 153 -11.71 1.07 14.64
CA GLY A 153 -10.98 2.05 15.47
C GLY A 153 -9.45 1.95 15.39
N SER A 154 -8.88 1.03 14.62
CA SER A 154 -7.44 1.00 14.38
C SER A 154 -7.01 2.14 13.45
N ARG A 155 -5.90 2.80 13.80
CA ARG A 155 -5.31 3.85 12.94
C ARG A 155 -4.62 3.20 11.73
N ILE A 156 -4.71 3.86 10.59
CA ILE A 156 -4.00 3.45 9.38
C ILE A 156 -2.72 4.26 9.29
N THR A 157 -1.60 3.57 9.23
CA THR A 157 -0.27 4.16 9.13
C THR A 157 0.47 3.61 7.91
N LEU A 158 1.44 4.37 7.42
CA LEU A 158 2.31 3.95 6.33
C LEU A 158 3.57 4.82 6.29
N ARG A 159 4.51 4.43 5.46
CA ARG A 159 5.68 5.26 5.15
C ARG A 159 5.99 5.25 3.66
N THR A 160 6.70 6.27 3.24
CA THR A 160 7.31 6.37 1.92
C THR A 160 8.65 7.11 2.03
N TRP A 161 9.21 7.54 0.93
CA TRP A 161 10.42 8.36 0.91
C TRP A 161 10.13 9.72 0.28
N SER A 162 10.90 10.73 0.68
CA SER A 162 10.62 12.14 0.39
C SER A 162 10.68 12.54 -1.08
N THR A 163 11.26 11.71 -1.95
CA THR A 163 11.28 11.95 -3.40
C THR A 163 10.15 11.24 -4.14
N ASN A 164 9.25 10.54 -3.43
CA ASN A 164 8.06 9.89 -4.00
C ASN A 164 6.87 10.87 -4.04
N GLY A 165 6.97 11.91 -4.86
CA GLY A 165 5.94 12.94 -4.95
C GLY A 165 4.57 12.44 -5.41
N ALA A 166 4.52 11.39 -6.24
CA ALA A 166 3.26 10.77 -6.65
C ALA A 166 2.51 10.17 -5.46
N GLN A 167 3.23 9.48 -4.57
CA GLN A 167 2.66 8.90 -3.36
C GLN A 167 2.23 9.98 -2.37
N GLU A 168 3.06 10.98 -2.11
CA GLU A 168 2.71 12.10 -1.22
C GLU A 168 1.45 12.83 -1.68
N HIS A 169 1.31 13.04 -2.99
CA HIS A 169 0.11 13.66 -3.56
C HIS A 169 -1.17 12.83 -3.33
N ILE A 170 -1.08 11.50 -3.48
CA ILE A 170 -2.21 10.59 -3.19
C ILE A 170 -2.55 10.65 -1.70
N LEU A 171 -1.56 10.61 -0.82
CA LEU A 171 -1.75 10.64 0.63
C LEU A 171 -2.41 11.95 1.11
N ASP A 172 -2.03 13.07 0.51
CA ASP A 172 -2.68 14.36 0.78
C ASP A 172 -4.16 14.34 0.41
N LYS A 173 -4.50 13.86 -0.79
CA LYS A 173 -5.90 13.68 -1.23
C LYS A 173 -6.70 12.77 -0.32
N LEU A 174 -6.08 11.72 0.21
CA LEU A 174 -6.71 10.76 1.12
C LEU A 174 -6.83 11.28 2.56
N GLY A 175 -6.34 12.48 2.84
CA GLY A 175 -6.39 13.09 4.16
C GLY A 175 -5.40 12.46 5.15
N CYS A 176 -4.26 11.99 4.68
CA CYS A 176 -3.17 11.54 5.53
C CYS A 176 -2.33 12.72 6.01
N SER A 177 -1.83 12.63 7.24
CA SER A 177 -0.91 13.62 7.80
C SER A 177 0.48 13.03 7.96
N LEU A 178 1.50 13.84 7.63
CA LEU A 178 2.89 13.55 7.96
C LEU A 178 3.08 13.63 9.47
N VAL A 179 3.58 12.56 10.07
CA VAL A 179 3.76 12.46 11.55
C VAL A 179 5.22 12.30 11.95
N ARG A 180 6.08 11.82 11.08
CA ARG A 180 7.50 11.64 11.33
C ARG A 180 8.31 11.78 10.06
N ARG A 181 9.48 12.45 10.15
CA ARG A 181 10.47 12.54 9.06
C ARG A 181 11.84 12.17 9.61
N LEU A 182 12.49 11.21 8.98
CA LEU A 182 13.87 10.81 9.28
C LEU A 182 14.76 11.32 8.13
N LYS A 183 15.56 12.35 8.44
CA LYS A 183 16.39 13.02 7.43
C LYS A 183 17.49 12.11 6.93
N ASP A 184 17.71 12.09 5.61
CA ASP A 184 18.75 11.32 4.91
C ASP A 184 18.76 9.80 5.23
N ASP A 185 17.66 9.28 5.78
CA ASP A 185 17.54 7.90 6.27
C ASP A 185 17.69 6.84 5.17
N ARG A 186 17.35 7.19 3.93
CA ARG A 186 17.47 6.30 2.75
C ARG A 186 18.61 6.68 1.81
N GLY A 187 19.50 7.56 2.24
CA GLY A 187 20.59 8.12 1.48
C GLY A 187 20.56 9.63 1.49
N GLU A 188 21.65 10.27 1.06
CA GLU A 188 21.78 11.72 1.02
C GLU A 188 20.62 12.37 0.25
N GLY A 189 19.89 13.27 0.90
CA GLY A 189 18.74 13.97 0.33
C GLY A 189 17.46 13.14 0.22
N ILE A 190 17.42 11.90 0.75
CA ILE A 190 16.26 11.03 0.69
C ILE A 190 15.83 10.64 2.10
N ASP A 191 14.78 11.27 2.57
CA ASP A 191 14.22 11.04 3.91
C ASP A 191 13.23 9.86 3.90
N THR A 192 13.09 9.18 5.04
CA THR A 192 11.90 8.36 5.31
C THR A 192 10.82 9.25 5.92
N VAL A 193 9.60 9.16 5.40
CA VAL A 193 8.44 9.93 5.85
C VAL A 193 7.30 9.00 6.24
N TYR A 194 6.77 9.18 7.45
CA TYR A 194 5.67 8.40 8.00
C TYR A 194 4.38 9.22 8.02
N PHE A 195 3.29 8.57 7.68
CA PHE A 195 1.97 9.18 7.61
C PHE A 195 0.95 8.40 8.44
N VAL A 196 -0.07 9.11 8.90
CA VAL A 196 -1.26 8.52 9.50
C VAL A 196 -2.51 9.05 8.80
N LYS A 197 -3.48 8.19 8.55
CA LYS A 197 -4.80 8.59 8.09
C LYS A 197 -5.51 9.36 9.19
N LYS A 198 -6.01 10.57 8.87
CA LYS A 198 -6.84 11.35 9.80
C LYS A 198 -8.19 10.68 10.00
N GLU A 199 -8.68 10.70 11.22
CA GLU A 199 -10.08 10.39 11.50
C GLU A 199 -10.97 11.63 11.28
N GLU A 200 -12.24 11.40 11.02
CA GLU A 200 -13.20 12.51 10.87
C GLU A 200 -13.27 13.41 12.12
N ASN A 201 -12.92 12.87 13.28
CA ASN A 201 -12.91 13.57 14.57
C ASN A 201 -11.58 14.30 14.88
N ASP A 202 -10.55 14.19 14.05
CA ASP A 202 -9.25 14.87 14.22
C ASP A 202 -9.26 16.34 13.72
N ARG A 203 -10.44 16.99 13.66
CA ARG A 203 -10.63 18.39 13.25
C ARG A 203 -10.62 19.35 14.41
#